data_e5eae95246915eb5e9fca58b1b387b53
#
_entry.id   e5eae95246915eb5e9fca58b1b387b53
#
_cell.length_a   1.000
_cell.length_b   1.000
_cell.length_c   1.000
_cell.angle_alpha   90.00
_cell.angle_beta   90.00
_cell.angle_gamma   90.00
#
_symmetry.space_group_name_H-M   'P 1'
#
loop_
_entity.id
_entity.type
_entity.pdbx_description
1 polymer ?
#
loop_
_entity_poly.entity_id
_entity_poly.type
_entity_poly.pdbx_seq_one_letter_code
_entity_poly.pdbx_strand_id
1 'polypeptide(L)'
;CGMVGHPVDRFIQAKLAEHDLSLSPQAAPETLLRRVTLDLTGLPPTPEEVDRFVADTAPDAYERLVDRLLASPSYGEHFARYWLDAVRYADTHGRHFDNVRSIWPYRDWVVQAFNRNLAFDQFTIEQLAGDLLPNPRIDQLVASGYNRNLQTTSEAGSIEAEEEMRTTADRVDTTAAVWMGLTTNCASCHDHKFDPLTQKEVYSLGAIFKGLDVRPWDGNVRFAGPVAVVADTPSKQNRIDEITSDVESLEAAVTRRADALIAGGFDLPELTEKAITYEVIWAEDADLPTPKNVIGPPLSGQWLAGEDIPLVGGQRALQLEGRVERPIAFTAGDVVLTVGDNVRAFVSVHLDPVHPPRAISLEFISQEKTFRKVWGDAAAFTAESPQDVIDAGPLPSVGEYAVLELTAAEAGLEQGKEYTGLRLAQSGGRAGGITWGPRTPAPVQ
;
A
#
# COMPACT_ATOMS: atom_id res chain seq x y z
N CYS A 1 5.40 29.80 43.04
CA CYS A 1 4.54 30.39 42.02
C CYS A 1 3.13 29.85 42.18
N GLY A 2 2.19 30.71 42.61
CA GLY A 2 0.90 30.21 42.99
C GLY A 2 -0.01 29.89 41.82
N MET A 3 -0.19 28.63 41.50
CA MET A 3 -1.35 28.13 40.75
C MET A 3 -2.68 28.21 41.58
N VAL A 4 -2.74 29.11 42.55
CA VAL A 4 -3.91 29.33 43.40
C VAL A 4 -5.08 30.01 42.67
N GLY A 5 -4.99 30.12 41.36
CA GLY A 5 -5.95 30.83 40.53
C GLY A 5 -6.68 30.04 39.48
N HIS A 6 -6.25 28.83 39.12
CA HIS A 6 -6.91 28.06 38.06
C HIS A 6 -8.29 27.53 38.51
N PRO A 7 -9.36 27.64 37.71
CA PRO A 7 -10.68 27.17 38.08
C PRO A 7 -10.72 25.71 38.59
N VAL A 8 -9.95 24.82 37.95
CA VAL A 8 -9.86 23.39 38.33
C VAL A 8 -9.31 23.24 39.74
N ASP A 9 -8.29 24.02 40.15
CA ASP A 9 -7.70 23.96 41.49
C ASP A 9 -8.72 24.32 42.56
N ARG A 10 -9.65 25.23 42.31
CA ARG A 10 -10.70 25.60 43.24
C ARG A 10 -11.64 24.43 43.52
N PHE A 11 -12.00 23.63 42.52
CA PHE A 11 -12.82 22.44 42.72
C PHE A 11 -12.06 21.38 43.53
N ILE A 12 -10.78 21.16 43.22
CA ILE A 12 -9.94 20.20 43.92
C ILE A 12 -9.76 20.63 45.38
N GLN A 13 -9.43 21.92 45.64
CA GLN A 13 -9.26 22.45 46.99
C GLN A 13 -10.54 22.38 47.82
N ALA A 14 -11.71 22.70 47.21
CA ALA A 14 -12.99 22.56 47.89
C ALA A 14 -13.25 21.12 48.32
N LYS A 15 -12.95 20.15 47.43
CA LYS A 15 -13.12 18.72 47.74
C LYS A 15 -12.14 18.23 48.82
N LEU A 16 -10.89 18.67 48.78
CA LEU A 16 -9.89 18.36 49.80
C LEU A 16 -10.32 18.91 51.19
N ALA A 17 -10.87 20.14 51.22
CA ALA A 17 -11.32 20.76 52.46
C ALA A 17 -12.47 19.98 53.13
N GLU A 18 -13.34 19.30 52.39
CA GLU A 18 -14.38 18.42 52.95
C GLU A 18 -13.79 17.24 53.76
N HIS A 19 -12.52 16.91 53.52
CA HIS A 19 -11.81 15.82 54.18
C HIS A 19 -10.65 16.30 55.09
N ASP A 20 -10.60 17.57 55.43
CA ASP A 20 -9.51 18.19 56.22
C ASP A 20 -8.12 17.99 55.56
N LEU A 21 -8.07 17.93 54.25
CA LEU A 21 -6.84 17.78 53.45
C LEU A 21 -6.48 19.09 52.72
N SER A 22 -5.22 19.23 52.40
CA SER A 22 -4.68 20.31 51.56
C SER A 22 -3.85 19.77 50.42
N LEU A 23 -3.55 20.61 49.43
CA LEU A 23 -2.60 20.24 48.36
C LEU A 23 -1.23 19.93 48.96
N SER A 24 -0.57 18.91 48.42
CA SER A 24 0.82 18.61 48.73
C SER A 24 1.75 19.76 48.32
N PRO A 25 2.92 19.91 48.99
CA PRO A 25 3.94 20.85 48.53
C PRO A 25 4.34 20.61 47.07
N GLN A 26 4.76 21.68 46.42
CA GLN A 26 5.30 21.56 45.03
C GLN A 26 6.48 20.58 45.03
N ALA A 27 6.53 19.75 43.98
CA ALA A 27 7.63 18.80 43.78
C ALA A 27 8.96 19.55 43.58
N ALA A 28 10.07 18.88 43.93
CA ALA A 28 11.42 19.40 43.61
C ALA A 28 11.58 19.60 42.07
N PRO A 29 12.38 20.57 41.61
CA PRO A 29 12.54 20.92 40.20
C PRO A 29 12.86 19.72 39.30
N GLU A 30 13.74 18.82 39.74
CA GLU A 30 14.13 17.62 39.00
C GLU A 30 12.92 16.67 38.79
N THR A 31 12.11 16.52 39.85
CA THR A 31 10.92 15.69 39.82
C THR A 31 9.85 16.30 38.91
N LEU A 32 9.68 17.62 38.98
CA LEU A 32 8.73 18.37 38.17
C LEU A 32 9.09 18.28 36.69
N LEU A 33 10.36 18.57 36.34
CA LEU A 33 10.88 18.43 34.99
C LEU A 33 10.68 17.00 34.44
N ARG A 34 11.07 15.99 35.22
CA ARG A 34 10.95 14.60 34.82
C ARG A 34 9.49 14.23 34.52
N ARG A 35 8.55 14.64 35.35
CA ARG A 35 7.12 14.35 35.16
C ARG A 35 6.59 15.00 33.90
N VAL A 36 6.78 16.31 33.74
CA VAL A 36 6.22 17.03 32.58
C VAL A 36 6.86 16.58 31.26
N THR A 37 8.16 16.24 31.26
CA THR A 37 8.83 15.75 30.05
C THR A 37 8.27 14.37 29.65
N LEU A 38 8.10 13.45 30.61
CA LEU A 38 7.47 12.15 30.34
C LEU A 38 6.01 12.29 29.89
N ASP A 39 5.25 13.17 30.54
CA ASP A 39 3.83 13.37 30.23
C ASP A 39 3.62 13.96 28.83
N LEU A 40 4.50 14.87 28.38
CA LEU A 40 4.34 15.55 27.10
C LEU A 40 5.07 14.84 25.96
N THR A 41 6.18 14.17 26.19
CA THR A 41 7.00 13.59 25.13
C THR A 41 7.18 12.07 25.21
N GLY A 42 6.78 11.45 26.32
CA GLY A 42 7.00 10.02 26.58
C GLY A 42 8.46 9.66 26.84
N LEU A 43 9.37 10.63 26.87
CA LEU A 43 10.81 10.43 27.04
C LEU A 43 11.29 11.08 28.34
N PRO A 44 12.32 10.54 29.01
CA PRO A 44 12.94 11.20 30.15
C PRO A 44 13.76 12.41 29.65
N PRO A 45 13.92 13.45 30.52
CA PRO A 45 14.84 14.55 30.22
C PRO A 45 16.29 14.06 30.21
N THR A 46 17.15 14.75 29.45
CA THR A 46 18.59 14.51 29.52
C THR A 46 19.22 15.11 30.77
N PRO A 47 20.39 14.65 31.23
CA PRO A 47 21.09 15.25 32.37
C PRO A 47 21.30 16.76 32.22
N GLU A 48 21.66 17.20 31.01
CA GLU A 48 21.91 18.61 30.70
C GLU A 48 20.62 19.46 30.76
N GLU A 49 19.47 18.86 30.45
CA GLU A 49 18.15 19.50 30.61
C GLU A 49 17.79 19.63 32.07
N VAL A 50 18.13 18.64 32.91
CA VAL A 50 17.94 18.68 34.35
C VAL A 50 18.77 19.82 34.95
N ASP A 51 20.08 19.87 34.66
CA ASP A 51 20.98 20.87 35.19
C ASP A 51 20.55 22.30 34.79
N ARG A 52 20.13 22.45 33.51
CA ARG A 52 19.64 23.74 33.00
C ARG A 52 18.36 24.21 33.71
N PHE A 53 17.41 23.31 33.89
CA PHE A 53 16.14 23.67 34.54
C PHE A 53 16.30 23.95 36.02
N VAL A 54 17.12 23.18 36.75
CA VAL A 54 17.43 23.41 38.15
C VAL A 54 18.15 24.74 38.37
N ALA A 55 19.02 25.15 37.43
CA ALA A 55 19.72 26.43 37.49
C ALA A 55 18.86 27.64 37.11
N ASP A 56 17.72 27.41 36.45
CA ASP A 56 16.83 28.48 35.98
C ASP A 56 15.87 28.91 37.10
N THR A 57 16.16 30.06 37.73
CA THR A 57 15.38 30.64 38.83
C THR A 57 14.35 31.66 38.37
N ALA A 58 14.14 31.81 37.06
CA ALA A 58 13.16 32.77 36.55
C ALA A 58 11.71 32.30 36.89
N PRO A 59 10.80 33.24 37.17
CA PRO A 59 9.43 32.90 37.59
C PRO A 59 8.63 32.17 36.52
N ASP A 60 9.00 32.30 35.25
CA ASP A 60 8.37 31.68 34.08
C ASP A 60 9.13 30.45 33.55
N ALA A 61 10.11 29.92 34.29
CA ALA A 61 10.94 28.79 33.87
C ALA A 61 10.12 27.54 33.51
N TYR A 62 9.06 27.27 34.29
CA TYR A 62 8.19 26.12 34.07
C TYR A 62 7.32 26.29 32.82
N GLU A 63 6.74 27.45 32.61
CA GLU A 63 5.94 27.79 31.42
C GLU A 63 6.78 27.66 30.15
N ARG A 64 8.00 28.21 30.13
CA ARG A 64 8.94 28.05 29.00
C ARG A 64 9.32 26.61 28.75
N LEU A 65 9.48 25.81 29.82
CA LEU A 65 9.71 24.38 29.70
C LEU A 65 8.53 23.69 29.01
N VAL A 66 7.31 23.95 29.44
CA VAL A 66 6.09 23.38 28.84
C VAL A 66 5.97 23.78 27.38
N ASP A 67 6.13 25.07 27.04
CA ASP A 67 6.08 25.56 25.67
C ASP A 67 7.10 24.88 24.75
N ARG A 68 8.32 24.69 25.27
CA ARG A 68 9.37 23.97 24.54
C ARG A 68 9.03 22.51 24.29
N LEU A 69 8.45 21.82 25.27
CA LEU A 69 8.06 20.42 25.13
C LEU A 69 6.87 20.26 24.18
N LEU A 70 5.90 21.16 24.25
CA LEU A 70 4.76 21.18 23.31
C LEU A 70 5.19 21.47 21.85
N ALA A 71 6.28 22.22 21.65
CA ALA A 71 6.86 22.48 20.33
C ALA A 71 7.79 21.34 19.84
N SER A 72 8.06 20.33 20.66
CA SER A 72 8.89 19.19 20.29
C SER A 72 8.15 18.24 19.34
N PRO A 73 8.80 17.72 18.27
CA PRO A 73 8.23 16.66 17.46
C PRO A 73 7.78 15.44 18.25
N SER A 74 8.47 15.12 19.33
CA SER A 74 8.13 13.99 20.21
C SER A 74 6.78 14.15 20.93
N TYR A 75 6.24 15.37 21.02
CA TYR A 75 4.89 15.59 21.53
C TYR A 75 3.84 14.88 20.67
N GLY A 76 3.88 15.12 19.35
CA GLY A 76 2.95 14.46 18.42
C GLY A 76 3.15 12.95 18.36
N GLU A 77 4.39 12.48 18.38
CA GLU A 77 4.70 11.05 18.41
C GLU A 77 4.14 10.38 19.67
N HIS A 78 4.27 11.03 20.82
CA HIS A 78 3.78 10.52 22.10
C HIS A 78 2.24 10.42 22.13
N PHE A 79 1.55 11.50 21.76
CA PHE A 79 0.08 11.54 21.79
C PHE A 79 -0.56 10.73 20.67
N ALA A 80 0.08 10.65 19.50
CA ALA A 80 -0.38 9.82 18.40
C ALA A 80 -0.52 8.34 18.80
N ARG A 81 0.30 7.82 19.70
CA ARG A 81 0.19 6.42 20.18
C ARG A 81 -1.18 6.10 20.75
N TYR A 82 -1.69 6.98 21.59
CA TYR A 82 -3.01 6.78 22.23
C TYR A 82 -4.13 6.85 21.21
N TRP A 83 -4.02 7.78 20.25
CA TRP A 83 -5.00 7.89 19.18
C TRP A 83 -4.96 6.69 18.23
N LEU A 84 -3.78 6.29 17.80
CA LEU A 84 -3.59 5.17 16.88
C LEU A 84 -4.06 3.85 17.48
N ASP A 85 -3.87 3.65 18.79
CA ASP A 85 -4.42 2.51 19.52
C ASP A 85 -5.96 2.55 19.54
N ALA A 86 -6.54 3.69 19.90
CA ALA A 86 -8.00 3.86 19.94
C ALA A 86 -8.66 3.63 18.58
N VAL A 87 -8.02 4.03 17.47
CA VAL A 87 -8.53 3.85 16.10
C VAL A 87 -8.05 2.55 15.44
N ARG A 88 -7.45 1.63 16.18
CA ARG A 88 -7.01 0.29 15.72
C ARG A 88 -5.99 0.33 14.58
N TYR A 89 -5.12 1.33 14.54
CA TYR A 89 -4.07 1.40 13.51
C TYR A 89 -3.17 0.16 13.58
N ALA A 90 -2.88 -0.39 12.41
CA ALA A 90 -1.88 -1.46 12.25
C ALA A 90 -1.23 -1.38 10.87
N ASP A 91 0.05 -1.76 10.77
CA ASP A 91 0.79 -1.86 9.52
C ASP A 91 0.52 -3.16 8.76
N THR A 92 -0.41 -3.99 9.26
CA THR A 92 -0.82 -5.26 8.65
C THR A 92 -2.34 -5.35 8.54
N HIS A 93 -2.82 -6.34 7.79
CA HIS A 93 -4.24 -6.56 7.58
C HIS A 93 -4.96 -7.18 8.80
N GLY A 94 -4.21 -7.80 9.71
CA GLY A 94 -4.71 -8.36 10.98
C GLY A 94 -5.44 -9.70 10.87
N ARG A 95 -5.74 -10.19 9.66
CA ARG A 95 -6.47 -11.45 9.42
C ARG A 95 -5.88 -12.22 8.24
N HIS A 96 -6.15 -13.52 8.18
CA HIS A 96 -5.69 -14.45 7.17
C HIS A 96 -4.16 -14.47 7.10
N PHE A 97 -3.52 -14.10 5.99
CA PHE A 97 -2.06 -14.05 5.86
C PHE A 97 -1.40 -12.92 6.66
N ASP A 98 -2.19 -11.98 7.15
CA ASP A 98 -1.70 -10.83 7.91
C ASP A 98 -0.56 -10.07 7.22
N ASN A 99 -0.68 -9.87 5.92
CA ASN A 99 0.32 -9.20 5.11
C ASN A 99 0.45 -7.72 5.47
N VAL A 100 1.62 -7.16 5.23
CA VAL A 100 1.88 -5.72 5.39
C VAL A 100 1.04 -4.89 4.43
N ARG A 101 0.46 -3.80 4.92
CA ARG A 101 -0.26 -2.79 4.13
C ARG A 101 0.36 -1.41 4.27
N SER A 102 0.26 -0.60 3.23
CA SER A 102 0.82 0.76 3.22
C SER A 102 -0.20 1.79 3.71
N ILE A 103 -0.47 1.81 5.02
CA ILE A 103 -1.34 2.79 5.66
C ILE A 103 -0.55 3.79 6.54
N TRP A 104 0.78 3.68 6.56
CA TRP A 104 1.67 4.54 7.34
C TRP A 104 1.46 6.05 7.12
N PRO A 105 1.01 6.58 5.95
CA PRO A 105 0.78 8.01 5.82
C PRO A 105 -0.29 8.54 6.79
N TYR A 106 -1.30 7.73 7.11
CA TYR A 106 -2.30 8.10 8.12
C TYR A 106 -1.67 8.26 9.51
N ARG A 107 -0.77 7.37 9.92
CA ARG A 107 -0.02 7.50 11.18
C ARG A 107 0.76 8.82 11.22
N ASP A 108 1.48 9.12 10.17
CA ASP A 108 2.29 10.34 10.07
C ASP A 108 1.40 11.60 10.06
N TRP A 109 0.24 11.54 9.41
CA TRP A 109 -0.76 12.59 9.48
C TRP A 109 -1.24 12.85 10.91
N VAL A 110 -1.53 11.79 11.69
CA VAL A 110 -1.94 11.91 13.10
C VAL A 110 -0.84 12.58 13.94
N VAL A 111 0.41 12.16 13.80
CA VAL A 111 1.56 12.78 14.47
C VAL A 111 1.65 14.28 14.14
N GLN A 112 1.55 14.63 12.87
CA GLN A 112 1.59 16.01 12.42
C GLN A 112 0.38 16.81 12.91
N ALA A 113 -0.81 16.23 12.96
CA ALA A 113 -2.00 16.88 13.47
C ALA A 113 -1.85 17.29 14.94
N PHE A 114 -1.28 16.42 15.78
CA PHE A 114 -0.95 16.78 17.18
C PHE A 114 0.13 17.87 17.24
N ASN A 115 1.21 17.75 16.47
CA ASN A 115 2.31 18.72 16.49
C ASN A 115 1.89 20.13 16.00
N ARG A 116 0.93 20.23 15.06
CA ARG A 116 0.38 21.51 14.61
C ARG A 116 -0.81 22.00 15.45
N ASN A 117 -1.15 21.26 16.53
CA ASN A 117 -2.30 21.54 17.36
C ASN A 117 -3.60 21.75 16.55
N LEU A 118 -3.87 20.81 15.64
CA LEU A 118 -5.05 20.87 14.77
C LEU A 118 -6.33 20.93 15.63
N ALA A 119 -7.22 21.87 15.32
CA ALA A 119 -8.48 22.00 16.05
C ALA A 119 -9.29 20.70 15.99
N PHE A 120 -9.91 20.31 17.11
CA PHE A 120 -10.51 18.99 17.28
C PHE A 120 -11.66 18.73 16.30
N ASP A 121 -12.45 19.72 15.97
CA ASP A 121 -13.49 19.64 14.96
C ASP A 121 -12.91 19.36 13.57
N GLN A 122 -11.85 20.07 13.17
CA GLN A 122 -11.16 19.82 11.91
C GLN A 122 -10.49 18.46 11.89
N PHE A 123 -9.84 18.06 12.98
CA PHE A 123 -9.25 16.74 13.16
C PHE A 123 -10.27 15.61 12.99
N THR A 124 -11.50 15.82 13.49
CA THR A 124 -12.61 14.87 13.34
C THR A 124 -13.13 14.83 11.92
N ILE A 125 -13.40 15.98 11.32
CA ILE A 125 -13.96 16.09 9.95
C ILE A 125 -13.00 15.45 8.94
N GLU A 126 -11.71 15.75 9.02
CA GLU A 126 -10.73 15.25 8.07
C GLU A 126 -10.58 13.72 8.15
N GLN A 127 -10.72 13.12 9.32
CA GLN A 127 -10.66 11.67 9.49
C GLN A 127 -11.94 10.94 9.00
N LEU A 128 -13.10 11.48 9.32
CA LEU A 128 -14.37 10.83 8.96
C LEU A 128 -14.77 11.08 7.50
N ALA A 129 -14.45 12.25 6.95
CA ALA A 129 -14.97 12.74 5.68
C ALA A 129 -13.97 13.64 4.92
N GLY A 130 -12.66 13.43 5.10
CA GLY A 130 -11.62 14.23 4.45
C GLY A 130 -11.67 14.17 2.93
N ASP A 131 -12.03 13.03 2.38
CA ASP A 131 -12.22 12.76 0.96
C ASP A 131 -13.49 13.40 0.37
N LEU A 132 -14.46 13.75 1.21
CA LEU A 132 -15.71 14.43 0.80
C LEU A 132 -15.63 15.96 0.87
N LEU A 133 -14.53 16.52 1.30
CA LEU A 133 -14.33 17.97 1.33
C LEU A 133 -14.25 18.54 -0.10
N PRO A 134 -14.69 19.79 -0.32
CA PRO A 134 -14.54 20.42 -1.63
C PRO A 134 -13.07 20.57 -2.02
N ASN A 135 -12.65 19.97 -3.14
CA ASN A 135 -11.28 19.94 -3.62
C ASN A 135 -10.30 19.46 -2.52
N PRO A 136 -10.43 18.22 -2.03
CA PRO A 136 -9.66 17.75 -0.90
C PRO A 136 -8.16 17.73 -1.22
N ARG A 137 -7.36 18.23 -0.28
CA ARG A 137 -5.89 18.11 -0.36
C ARG A 137 -5.46 16.69 -0.07
N ILE A 138 -4.21 16.35 -0.48
CA ILE A 138 -3.67 15.01 -0.26
C ILE A 138 -3.65 14.62 1.24
N ASP A 139 -3.35 15.58 2.12
CA ASP A 139 -3.34 15.34 3.57
C ASP A 139 -4.73 15.05 4.13
N GLN A 140 -5.79 15.61 3.54
CA GLN A 140 -7.18 15.32 3.89
C GLN A 140 -7.64 13.95 3.37
N LEU A 141 -7.20 13.56 2.18
CA LEU A 141 -7.39 12.20 1.68
C LEU A 141 -6.68 11.18 2.57
N VAL A 142 -5.45 11.47 3.00
CA VAL A 142 -4.69 10.62 3.93
C VAL A 142 -5.39 10.50 5.28
N ALA A 143 -5.94 11.60 5.80
CA ALA A 143 -6.70 11.60 7.05
C ALA A 143 -7.90 10.64 7.02
N SER A 144 -8.63 10.58 5.89
CA SER A 144 -9.76 9.66 5.71
C SER A 144 -9.35 8.17 5.75
N GLY A 145 -8.05 7.88 5.77
CA GLY A 145 -7.49 6.58 6.07
C GLY A 145 -7.94 5.98 7.41
N TYR A 146 -8.48 6.81 8.33
CA TYR A 146 -9.21 6.34 9.51
C TYR A 146 -10.23 5.25 9.17
N ASN A 147 -11.01 5.44 8.12
CA ASN A 147 -12.05 4.50 7.69
C ASN A 147 -11.49 3.14 7.20
N ARG A 148 -10.17 3.03 7.06
CA ARG A 148 -9.45 1.83 6.64
C ARG A 148 -8.67 1.14 7.75
N ASN A 149 -8.64 1.71 8.96
CA ASN A 149 -7.99 1.12 10.14
C ASN A 149 -8.83 -0.03 10.72
N LEU A 150 -9.13 -1.02 9.90
CA LEU A 150 -9.88 -2.21 10.30
C LEU A 150 -9.18 -3.45 9.77
N GLN A 151 -9.54 -4.60 10.30
CA GLN A 151 -9.04 -5.86 9.79
C GLN A 151 -9.73 -6.21 8.48
N THR A 152 -8.95 -6.63 7.48
CA THR A 152 -9.43 -7.12 6.19
C THR A 152 -9.02 -8.59 5.99
N THR A 153 -9.63 -9.25 5.02
CA THR A 153 -9.37 -10.66 4.75
C THR A 153 -9.19 -10.92 3.26
N SER A 154 -8.46 -11.99 2.93
CA SER A 154 -8.35 -12.55 1.59
C SER A 154 -8.75 -14.03 1.55
N GLU A 155 -9.40 -14.50 2.60
CA GLU A 155 -9.77 -15.91 2.73
C GLU A 155 -10.82 -16.30 1.68
N ALA A 156 -10.53 -17.32 0.88
CA ALA A 156 -11.36 -17.76 -0.24
C ALA A 156 -12.78 -18.24 0.19
N GLY A 157 -12.96 -18.61 1.46
CA GLY A 157 -14.27 -18.98 2.02
C GLY A 157 -15.08 -17.80 2.58
N SER A 158 -14.54 -16.58 2.52
CA SER A 158 -15.24 -15.41 3.04
C SER A 158 -16.44 -15.03 2.18
N ILE A 159 -17.55 -14.70 2.83
CA ILE A 159 -18.76 -14.20 2.18
C ILE A 159 -18.70 -12.68 2.15
N GLU A 160 -18.65 -12.09 0.97
CA GLU A 160 -18.46 -10.63 0.79
C GLU A 160 -19.50 -9.81 1.57
N ALA A 161 -20.77 -10.17 1.51
CA ALA A 161 -21.83 -9.48 2.24
C ALA A 161 -21.66 -9.56 3.77
N GLU A 162 -21.12 -10.66 4.29
CA GLU A 162 -20.82 -10.80 5.73
C GLU A 162 -19.65 -9.90 6.12
N GLU A 163 -18.58 -9.87 5.31
CA GLU A 163 -17.43 -9.01 5.57
C GLU A 163 -17.80 -7.52 5.46
N GLU A 164 -18.67 -7.15 4.51
CA GLU A 164 -19.22 -5.80 4.40
C GLU A 164 -19.98 -5.38 5.66
N MET A 165 -20.83 -6.25 6.19
CA MET A 165 -21.55 -6.01 7.44
C MET A 165 -20.61 -5.91 8.64
N ARG A 166 -19.62 -6.79 8.72
CA ARG A 166 -18.62 -6.80 9.79
C ARG A 166 -17.79 -5.52 9.80
N THR A 167 -17.29 -5.08 8.64
CA THR A 167 -16.49 -3.86 8.52
C THR A 167 -17.32 -2.61 8.78
N THR A 168 -18.60 -2.60 8.41
CA THR A 168 -19.54 -1.51 8.72
C THR A 168 -19.78 -1.43 10.23
N ALA A 169 -20.08 -2.55 10.88
CA ALA A 169 -20.30 -2.62 12.33
C ALA A 169 -19.04 -2.19 13.10
N ASP A 170 -17.86 -2.60 12.66
CA ASP A 170 -16.57 -2.23 13.25
C ASP A 170 -16.30 -0.71 13.14
N ARG A 171 -16.62 -0.06 12.01
CA ARG A 171 -16.53 1.40 11.88
C ARG A 171 -17.49 2.13 12.82
N VAL A 172 -18.72 1.65 12.95
CA VAL A 172 -19.71 2.20 13.89
C VAL A 172 -19.19 2.10 15.32
N ASP A 173 -18.80 0.91 15.74
CA ASP A 173 -18.36 0.64 17.11
C ASP A 173 -17.13 1.47 17.45
N THR A 174 -16.14 1.53 16.59
CA THR A 174 -14.95 2.34 16.81
C THR A 174 -15.24 3.83 16.83
N THR A 175 -16.07 4.33 15.92
CA THR A 175 -16.45 5.75 15.90
C THR A 175 -17.21 6.13 17.18
N ALA A 176 -18.13 5.30 17.60
CA ALA A 176 -18.86 5.50 18.87
C ALA A 176 -17.92 5.45 20.08
N ALA A 177 -17.01 4.49 20.14
CA ALA A 177 -16.04 4.38 21.23
C ALA A 177 -15.09 5.58 21.29
N VAL A 178 -14.53 6.01 20.14
CA VAL A 178 -13.51 7.07 20.08
C VAL A 178 -14.08 8.45 20.33
N TRP A 179 -15.21 8.82 19.71
CA TRP A 179 -15.77 10.17 19.79
C TRP A 179 -16.91 10.33 20.77
N MET A 180 -17.65 9.27 21.06
CA MET A 180 -18.84 9.34 21.90
C MET A 180 -18.65 8.65 23.25
N GLY A 181 -17.60 7.85 23.43
CA GLY A 181 -17.37 7.05 24.65
C GLY A 181 -18.46 5.98 24.86
N LEU A 182 -19.10 5.51 23.78
CA LEU A 182 -20.18 4.51 23.80
C LEU A 182 -19.69 3.19 23.23
N THR A 183 -20.24 2.09 23.77
CA THR A 183 -20.06 0.76 23.20
C THR A 183 -21.32 0.36 22.46
N THR A 184 -21.24 0.21 21.14
CA THR A 184 -22.42 -0.01 20.29
C THR A 184 -22.64 -1.46 19.91
N ASN A 185 -21.65 -2.31 20.09
CA ASN A 185 -21.66 -3.69 19.59
C ASN A 185 -22.86 -4.54 20.15
N CYS A 186 -23.24 -4.31 21.41
CA CYS A 186 -24.43 -5.00 21.97
C CYS A 186 -25.71 -4.66 21.22
N ALA A 187 -25.82 -3.42 20.72
CA ALA A 187 -26.99 -2.93 20.01
C ALA A 187 -27.06 -3.37 18.54
N SER A 188 -26.09 -4.14 18.08
CA SER A 188 -26.18 -4.82 16.77
C SER A 188 -27.28 -5.90 16.73
N CYS A 189 -27.63 -6.50 17.88
CA CYS A 189 -28.61 -7.57 17.97
C CYS A 189 -29.92 -7.16 18.70
N HIS A 190 -29.87 -6.20 19.63
CA HIS A 190 -31.00 -5.73 20.43
C HIS A 190 -30.70 -4.33 20.96
N ASP A 191 -31.70 -3.60 21.44
CA ASP A 191 -31.48 -2.30 22.07
C ASP A 191 -30.49 -2.42 23.24
N HIS A 192 -29.60 -1.44 23.39
CA HIS A 192 -28.55 -1.48 24.42
C HIS A 192 -29.18 -1.53 25.82
N LYS A 193 -28.65 -2.39 26.71
CA LYS A 193 -29.26 -2.65 27.99
C LYS A 193 -29.21 -1.45 28.96
N PHE A 194 -28.13 -0.69 28.91
CA PHE A 194 -27.84 0.36 29.89
C PHE A 194 -27.84 1.76 29.28
N ASP A 195 -27.28 1.89 28.07
CA ASP A 195 -27.19 3.17 27.37
C ASP A 195 -28.46 3.44 26.53
N PRO A 196 -28.87 4.70 26.35
CA PRO A 196 -30.03 5.05 25.55
C PRO A 196 -29.72 4.94 24.04
N LEU A 197 -29.39 3.73 23.60
CA LEU A 197 -28.98 3.42 22.25
C LEU A 197 -29.81 2.25 21.72
N THR A 198 -30.61 2.50 20.70
CA THR A 198 -31.43 1.49 20.08
C THR A 198 -30.68 0.77 18.94
N GLN A 199 -31.07 -0.46 18.63
CA GLN A 199 -30.59 -1.19 17.45
C GLN A 199 -30.77 -0.37 16.18
N LYS A 200 -31.91 0.31 16.02
CA LYS A 200 -32.20 1.16 14.86
C LYS A 200 -31.17 2.28 14.70
N GLU A 201 -30.76 2.92 15.79
CA GLU A 201 -29.77 4.00 15.76
C GLU A 201 -28.40 3.50 15.33
N VAL A 202 -27.98 2.31 15.80
CA VAL A 202 -26.73 1.68 15.38
C VAL A 202 -26.71 1.39 13.88
N TYR A 203 -27.80 0.81 13.33
CA TYR A 203 -27.88 0.59 11.89
C TYR A 203 -28.03 1.88 11.09
N SER A 204 -28.66 2.92 11.66
CA SER A 204 -28.73 4.25 11.03
C SER A 204 -27.33 4.88 10.93
N LEU A 205 -26.50 4.74 11.96
CA LEU A 205 -25.10 5.18 11.93
C LEU A 205 -24.30 4.33 10.91
N GLY A 206 -24.55 3.02 10.86
CA GLY A 206 -23.94 2.12 9.87
C GLY A 206 -24.23 2.51 8.42
N ALA A 207 -25.42 3.04 8.14
CA ALA A 207 -25.78 3.48 6.80
C ALA A 207 -24.87 4.60 6.26
N ILE A 208 -24.25 5.42 7.13
CA ILE A 208 -23.28 6.46 6.75
C ILE A 208 -22.00 5.81 6.18
N PHE A 209 -21.55 4.71 6.79
CA PHE A 209 -20.33 4.02 6.39
C PHE A 209 -20.52 3.03 5.23
N LYS A 210 -21.76 2.70 4.89
CA LYS A 210 -22.04 1.76 3.78
C LYS A 210 -21.69 2.31 2.41
N GLY A 211 -21.66 3.64 2.25
CA GLY A 211 -21.30 4.31 1.00
C GLY A 211 -19.81 4.46 0.74
N LEU A 212 -18.95 3.91 1.63
CA LEU A 212 -17.50 4.00 1.44
C LEU A 212 -17.06 3.04 0.34
N ASP A 213 -16.26 3.57 -0.60
CA ASP A 213 -15.62 2.79 -1.66
C ASP A 213 -14.38 2.05 -1.12
N VAL A 214 -14.61 1.13 -0.19
CA VAL A 214 -13.58 0.27 0.40
C VAL A 214 -14.09 -1.16 0.40
N ARG A 215 -13.46 -2.01 -0.36
CA ARG A 215 -13.82 -3.43 -0.39
C ARG A 215 -13.40 -4.11 0.92
N PRO A 216 -14.29 -4.82 1.60
CA PRO A 216 -13.98 -5.55 2.83
C PRO A 216 -13.09 -6.76 2.57
N TRP A 217 -13.15 -7.30 1.34
CA TRP A 217 -12.30 -8.36 0.83
C TRP A 217 -11.32 -7.77 -0.17
N ASP A 218 -10.12 -7.44 0.29
CA ASP A 218 -9.13 -6.70 -0.47
C ASP A 218 -7.95 -7.56 -0.96
N GLY A 219 -8.04 -8.87 -0.77
CA GLY A 219 -7.00 -9.81 -1.16
C GLY A 219 -5.71 -9.71 -0.33
N ASN A 220 -5.74 -8.98 0.79
CA ASN A 220 -4.55 -8.67 1.61
C ASN A 220 -3.42 -8.06 0.77
N VAL A 221 -3.77 -7.24 -0.22
CA VAL A 221 -2.78 -6.56 -1.05
C VAL A 221 -2.26 -5.30 -0.36
N ARG A 222 -0.99 -4.99 -0.60
CA ARG A 222 -0.31 -3.84 0.04
C ARG A 222 -1.01 -2.51 -0.21
N PHE A 223 -1.59 -2.34 -1.39
CA PHE A 223 -2.24 -1.11 -1.85
C PHE A 223 -3.67 -1.41 -2.28
N ALA A 224 -4.55 -1.69 -1.32
CA ALA A 224 -5.97 -1.77 -1.62
C ALA A 224 -6.53 -0.38 -1.96
N GLY A 225 -7.16 -0.25 -3.14
CA GLY A 225 -7.73 1.02 -3.60
C GLY A 225 -8.95 1.49 -2.81
N PRO A 226 -9.32 2.77 -2.92
CA PRO A 226 -8.63 3.88 -3.55
C PRO A 226 -7.37 4.29 -2.79
N VAL A 227 -6.34 4.76 -3.47
CA VAL A 227 -5.04 5.11 -2.87
C VAL A 227 -4.71 6.58 -3.07
N ALA A 228 -4.05 7.18 -2.07
CA ALA A 228 -3.41 8.47 -2.21
C ALA A 228 -1.90 8.25 -2.40
N VAL A 229 -1.31 8.92 -3.40
CA VAL A 229 0.13 8.87 -3.62
C VAL A 229 0.79 9.97 -2.78
N VAL A 230 1.60 9.56 -1.82
CA VAL A 230 2.30 10.46 -0.90
C VAL A 230 3.80 10.39 -1.16
N ALA A 231 4.39 11.54 -1.44
CA ALA A 231 5.83 11.65 -1.58
C ALA A 231 6.51 11.79 -0.21
N ASP A 232 7.56 11.03 0.01
CA ASP A 232 8.38 11.10 1.22
C ASP A 232 9.51 12.14 1.13
N THR A 233 9.75 12.70 -0.07
CA THR A 233 10.77 13.72 -0.31
C THR A 233 10.25 14.80 -1.27
N PRO A 234 10.74 16.06 -1.16
CA PRO A 234 10.38 17.12 -2.08
C PRO A 234 10.67 16.79 -3.56
N SER A 235 11.70 16.02 -3.83
CA SER A 235 12.06 15.63 -5.20
C SER A 235 11.04 14.66 -5.79
N LYS A 236 10.51 13.71 -5.01
CA LYS A 236 9.43 12.83 -5.42
C LYS A 236 8.11 13.60 -5.59
N GLN A 237 7.83 14.57 -4.71
CA GLN A 237 6.65 15.43 -4.85
C GLN A 237 6.71 16.21 -6.15
N ASN A 238 7.83 16.87 -6.48
CA ASN A 238 8.00 17.59 -7.74
C ASN A 238 7.79 16.67 -8.95
N ARG A 239 8.27 15.42 -8.88
CA ARG A 239 8.07 14.44 -9.96
C ARG A 239 6.62 14.00 -10.09
N ILE A 240 5.90 13.85 -8.99
CA ILE A 240 4.46 13.56 -8.99
C ILE A 240 3.70 14.73 -9.62
N ASP A 241 4.00 15.96 -9.21
CA ASP A 241 3.33 17.16 -9.72
C ASP A 241 3.56 17.32 -11.24
N GLU A 242 4.77 17.06 -11.71
CA GLU A 242 5.13 17.07 -13.14
C GLU A 242 4.32 16.04 -13.93
N ILE A 243 4.30 14.78 -13.45
CA ILE A 243 3.54 13.70 -14.11
C ILE A 243 2.03 14.00 -14.08
N THR A 244 1.50 14.52 -12.97
CA THR A 244 0.09 14.89 -12.86
C THR A 244 -0.27 15.97 -13.89
N SER A 245 0.55 17.00 -14.03
CA SER A 245 0.38 18.05 -15.04
C SER A 245 0.43 17.49 -16.47
N ASP A 246 1.34 16.56 -16.74
CA ASP A 246 1.42 15.91 -18.06
C ASP A 246 0.16 15.09 -18.36
N VAL A 247 -0.35 14.33 -17.39
CA VAL A 247 -1.59 13.55 -17.51
C VAL A 247 -2.78 14.48 -17.81
N GLU A 248 -2.98 15.54 -17.03
CA GLU A 248 -4.05 16.53 -17.24
C GLU A 248 -3.97 17.15 -18.65
N SER A 249 -2.76 17.49 -19.08
CA SER A 249 -2.51 18.04 -20.42
C SER A 249 -2.88 17.06 -21.54
N LEU A 250 -2.54 15.79 -21.37
CA LEU A 250 -2.88 14.74 -22.32
C LEU A 250 -4.38 14.44 -22.34
N GLU A 251 -5.03 14.38 -21.21
CA GLU A 251 -6.48 14.20 -21.11
C GLU A 251 -7.24 15.34 -21.79
N ALA A 252 -6.81 16.57 -21.55
CA ALA A 252 -7.37 17.74 -22.24
C ALA A 252 -7.13 17.69 -23.77
N ALA A 253 -5.98 17.17 -24.21
CA ALA A 253 -5.69 17.00 -25.64
C ALA A 253 -6.55 15.90 -26.28
N VAL A 254 -6.77 14.79 -25.56
CA VAL A 254 -7.67 13.70 -26.00
C VAL A 254 -9.10 14.20 -26.12
N THR A 255 -9.60 14.93 -25.11
CA THR A 255 -10.94 15.48 -25.13
C THR A 255 -11.11 16.45 -26.30
N ARG A 256 -10.19 17.41 -26.50
CA ARG A 256 -10.24 18.33 -27.64
C ARG A 256 -10.22 17.59 -28.99
N ARG A 257 -9.44 16.51 -29.09
CA ARG A 257 -9.38 15.72 -30.32
C ARG A 257 -10.67 14.95 -30.57
N ALA A 258 -11.27 14.38 -29.53
CA ALA A 258 -12.55 13.69 -29.60
C ALA A 258 -13.66 14.66 -30.02
N ASP A 259 -13.76 15.84 -29.39
CA ASP A 259 -14.73 16.89 -29.75
C ASP A 259 -14.57 17.36 -31.21
N ALA A 260 -13.34 17.53 -31.66
CA ALA A 260 -13.06 17.93 -33.03
C ALA A 260 -13.45 16.84 -34.06
N LEU A 261 -13.29 15.56 -33.73
CA LEU A 261 -13.73 14.44 -34.55
C LEU A 261 -15.25 14.37 -34.63
N ILE A 262 -15.94 14.48 -33.49
CA ILE A 262 -17.40 14.52 -33.41
C ILE A 262 -17.96 15.70 -34.23
N ALA A 263 -17.41 16.89 -34.03
CA ALA A 263 -17.82 18.10 -34.77
C ALA A 263 -17.55 17.99 -36.29
N GLY A 264 -16.54 17.21 -36.69
CA GLY A 264 -16.21 16.90 -38.08
C GLY A 264 -17.11 15.85 -38.72
N GLY A 265 -18.13 15.36 -38.04
CA GLY A 265 -19.06 14.34 -38.53
C GLY A 265 -18.45 12.94 -38.57
N PHE A 266 -17.44 12.68 -37.75
CA PHE A 266 -16.90 11.34 -37.58
C PHE A 266 -17.94 10.53 -36.78
N ASP A 267 -18.60 9.60 -37.50
CA ASP A 267 -19.40 8.57 -36.87
C ASP A 267 -18.46 7.66 -36.09
N LEU A 268 -18.62 7.65 -34.76
CA LEU A 268 -17.92 6.67 -33.94
C LEU A 268 -18.35 5.29 -34.48
N PRO A 269 -17.43 4.45 -34.96
CA PRO A 269 -17.80 3.08 -35.24
C PRO A 269 -18.42 2.53 -33.96
N GLU A 270 -19.57 1.82 -34.07
CA GLU A 270 -20.12 1.09 -32.94
C GLU A 270 -18.94 0.43 -32.24
N LEU A 271 -18.74 0.83 -30.98
CA LEU A 271 -17.73 0.21 -30.13
C LEU A 271 -18.12 -1.26 -30.02
N THR A 272 -17.73 -2.06 -30.98
CA THR A 272 -17.56 -3.47 -30.73
C THR A 272 -16.64 -3.50 -29.53
N GLU A 273 -17.15 -3.97 -28.40
CA GLU A 273 -16.43 -4.07 -27.14
C GLU A 273 -15.02 -4.60 -27.44
N LYS A 274 -14.06 -3.68 -27.44
CA LYS A 274 -12.68 -4.06 -27.62
C LYS A 274 -12.35 -4.81 -26.35
N ALA A 275 -12.16 -6.11 -26.46
CA ALA A 275 -11.81 -6.95 -25.34
C ALA A 275 -10.72 -6.26 -24.52
N ILE A 276 -11.01 -5.97 -23.26
CA ILE A 276 -10.04 -5.35 -22.35
C ILE A 276 -8.93 -6.36 -22.16
N THR A 277 -7.71 -6.00 -22.57
CA THR A 277 -6.54 -6.83 -22.35
C THR A 277 -6.12 -6.66 -20.89
N TYR A 278 -6.10 -7.73 -20.13
CA TYR A 278 -5.54 -7.73 -18.76
C TYR A 278 -4.29 -8.59 -18.70
N GLU A 279 -3.38 -8.20 -17.81
CA GLU A 279 -2.18 -8.96 -17.56
C GLU A 279 -2.46 -9.96 -16.44
N VAL A 280 -2.15 -11.22 -16.69
CA VAL A 280 -2.10 -12.23 -15.62
C VAL A 280 -0.63 -12.36 -15.24
N ILE A 281 -0.27 -11.87 -14.07
CA ILE A 281 1.09 -11.96 -13.55
C ILE A 281 1.20 -13.27 -12.76
N TRP A 282 2.05 -14.19 -13.23
CA TRP A 282 2.25 -15.49 -12.61
C TRP A 282 3.33 -15.50 -11.53
N ALA A 283 4.23 -14.55 -11.54
CA ALA A 283 5.26 -14.39 -10.52
C ALA A 283 5.64 -12.92 -10.35
N GLU A 284 5.32 -12.37 -9.19
CA GLU A 284 5.76 -11.07 -8.72
C GLU A 284 5.83 -11.16 -7.20
N ASP A 285 7.00 -10.89 -6.60
CA ASP A 285 7.26 -10.94 -5.17
C ASP A 285 6.82 -12.21 -4.42
N ALA A 286 6.11 -13.12 -5.06
CA ALA A 286 5.75 -14.38 -4.48
C ALA A 286 7.02 -15.17 -4.11
N ASP A 287 6.95 -15.97 -3.07
CA ASP A 287 7.92 -17.03 -2.91
C ASP A 287 7.93 -17.85 -4.20
N LEU A 288 9.12 -18.26 -4.63
CA LEU A 288 9.22 -19.14 -5.78
C LEU A 288 8.13 -20.20 -5.69
N PRO A 289 7.36 -20.43 -6.77
CA PRO A 289 6.31 -21.41 -6.76
C PRO A 289 6.88 -22.68 -6.12
N THR A 290 6.11 -23.29 -5.22
CA THR A 290 6.55 -24.50 -4.51
C THR A 290 7.11 -25.50 -5.51
N PRO A 291 8.03 -26.40 -5.12
CA PRO A 291 8.70 -27.35 -6.03
C PRO A 291 7.77 -28.14 -6.96
N LYS A 292 6.45 -28.12 -6.70
CA LYS A 292 5.44 -28.73 -7.57
C LYS A 292 5.22 -27.97 -8.88
N ASN A 293 5.52 -26.67 -8.92
CA ASN A 293 5.25 -25.78 -10.07
C ASN A 293 6.53 -25.37 -10.80
N VAL A 294 7.70 -25.77 -10.33
CA VAL A 294 8.99 -25.49 -10.97
C VAL A 294 9.55 -26.79 -11.54
N ILE A 295 9.63 -26.89 -12.85
CA ILE A 295 10.25 -28.02 -13.52
C ILE A 295 11.72 -27.67 -13.77
N GLY A 296 12.63 -28.20 -12.94
CA GLY A 296 14.09 -27.97 -13.07
C GLY A 296 14.84 -28.22 -11.77
N PRO A 297 16.19 -28.20 -11.79
CA PRO A 297 16.98 -28.25 -10.56
C PRO A 297 16.76 -26.96 -9.75
N PRO A 298 17.16 -26.95 -8.46
CA PRO A 298 17.11 -25.75 -7.65
C PRO A 298 17.75 -24.59 -8.43
N LEU A 299 17.05 -23.45 -8.47
CA LEU A 299 17.40 -22.29 -9.27
C LEU A 299 18.84 -21.84 -9.02
N SER A 300 19.59 -21.67 -10.09
CA SER A 300 20.86 -20.93 -10.08
C SER A 300 20.62 -19.41 -10.08
N GLY A 301 19.53 -18.95 -9.47
CA GLY A 301 19.16 -17.56 -9.35
C GLY A 301 19.05 -17.14 -7.89
N GLN A 302 19.32 -15.87 -7.63
CA GLN A 302 19.21 -15.27 -6.31
C GLN A 302 18.10 -14.22 -6.32
N TRP A 303 17.22 -14.27 -5.31
CA TRP A 303 16.30 -13.17 -5.05
C TRP A 303 17.09 -12.00 -4.44
N LEU A 304 17.00 -10.85 -5.11
CA LEU A 304 17.58 -9.61 -4.65
C LEU A 304 16.47 -8.72 -4.11
N ALA A 305 16.75 -8.06 -2.97
CA ALA A 305 15.89 -7.05 -2.38
C ALA A 305 16.77 -5.91 -1.84
N GLY A 306 16.36 -4.66 -1.98
CA GLY A 306 17.11 -3.50 -1.49
C GLY A 306 16.81 -2.24 -2.30
N GLU A 307 17.27 -1.10 -1.79
CA GLU A 307 17.01 0.22 -2.40
C GLU A 307 17.74 0.45 -3.73
N ASP A 308 18.88 -0.22 -3.93
CA ASP A 308 19.73 -0.05 -5.12
C ASP A 308 19.43 -1.05 -6.25
N ILE A 309 18.39 -1.88 -6.08
CA ILE A 309 18.04 -2.88 -7.08
C ILE A 309 16.95 -2.31 -8.00
N PRO A 310 17.17 -2.31 -9.31
CA PRO A 310 16.14 -1.87 -10.24
C PRO A 310 14.96 -2.84 -10.18
N LEU A 311 13.76 -2.32 -9.89
CA LEU A 311 12.50 -3.06 -9.84
C LEU A 311 11.50 -2.45 -10.82
N VAL A 312 10.76 -3.27 -11.56
CA VAL A 312 9.64 -2.82 -12.39
C VAL A 312 8.39 -2.67 -11.53
N GLY A 313 8.22 -3.60 -10.59
CA GLY A 313 7.16 -3.69 -9.59
C GLY A 313 7.62 -4.56 -8.44
N GLY A 314 6.83 -4.60 -7.36
CA GLY A 314 7.12 -5.46 -6.21
C GLY A 314 8.35 -5.05 -5.38
N GLN A 315 8.85 -5.98 -4.59
CA GLN A 315 9.93 -5.75 -3.61
C GLN A 315 11.21 -6.54 -3.91
N ARG A 316 11.16 -7.49 -4.82
CA ARG A 316 12.26 -8.41 -5.12
C ARG A 316 12.45 -8.55 -6.63
N ALA A 317 13.68 -8.77 -7.04
CA ALA A 317 14.03 -9.12 -8.40
C ALA A 317 14.74 -10.46 -8.42
N LEU A 318 14.45 -11.30 -9.39
CA LEU A 318 15.19 -12.53 -9.62
C LEU A 318 16.42 -12.22 -10.48
N GLN A 319 17.61 -12.42 -9.93
CA GLN A 319 18.86 -12.32 -10.68
C GLN A 319 19.26 -13.70 -11.21
N LEU A 320 19.51 -13.79 -12.50
CA LEU A 320 20.11 -14.94 -13.16
C LEU A 320 21.57 -14.63 -13.47
N GLU A 321 22.45 -15.59 -13.23
CA GLU A 321 23.88 -15.46 -13.50
C GLU A 321 24.44 -16.68 -14.24
N GLY A 322 25.30 -16.43 -15.21
CA GLY A 322 25.99 -17.46 -15.96
C GLY A 322 25.12 -18.15 -17.02
N ARG A 323 25.55 -19.32 -17.49
CA ARG A 323 24.77 -20.17 -18.38
C ARG A 323 23.73 -20.93 -17.57
N VAL A 324 22.47 -20.61 -17.79
CA VAL A 324 21.38 -21.41 -17.23
C VAL A 324 21.22 -22.64 -18.14
N GLU A 325 21.94 -23.72 -17.82
CA GLU A 325 21.91 -24.97 -18.61
C GLU A 325 20.51 -25.63 -18.58
N ARG A 326 19.68 -25.29 -17.59
CA ARG A 326 18.31 -25.72 -17.49
C ARG A 326 17.42 -24.48 -17.30
N PRO A 327 16.55 -24.17 -18.24
CA PRO A 327 15.71 -23.00 -18.18
C PRO A 327 14.76 -23.03 -16.96
N ILE A 328 14.47 -21.87 -16.45
CA ILE A 328 13.44 -21.70 -15.42
C ILE A 328 12.09 -21.89 -16.13
N ALA A 329 11.37 -22.91 -15.76
CA ALA A 329 10.04 -23.19 -16.24
C ALA A 329 9.03 -22.90 -15.12
N PHE A 330 7.98 -22.14 -15.44
CA PHE A 330 6.87 -21.90 -14.57
C PHE A 330 5.65 -22.58 -15.14
N THR A 331 5.09 -23.48 -14.39
CA THR A 331 3.81 -24.09 -14.70
C THR A 331 2.76 -23.40 -13.84
N ALA A 332 1.66 -23.03 -14.46
CA ALA A 332 0.58 -22.31 -13.79
C ALA A 332 -0.22 -23.16 -12.78
N GLY A 333 0.29 -24.31 -12.35
CA GLY A 333 -0.44 -25.25 -11.48
C GLY A 333 -1.71 -25.73 -12.18
N ASP A 334 -2.87 -25.46 -11.57
CA ASP A 334 -4.19 -25.82 -12.13
C ASP A 334 -4.73 -24.78 -13.12
N VAL A 335 -4.00 -23.67 -13.37
CA VAL A 335 -4.39 -22.65 -14.32
C VAL A 335 -3.86 -23.00 -15.69
N VAL A 336 -4.76 -23.27 -16.60
CA VAL A 336 -4.45 -23.58 -18.00
C VAL A 336 -4.71 -22.35 -18.85
N LEU A 337 -3.70 -21.93 -19.63
CA LEU A 337 -3.86 -20.85 -20.58
C LEU A 337 -4.50 -21.38 -21.86
N THR A 338 -5.73 -21.00 -22.15
CA THR A 338 -6.38 -21.28 -23.44
C THR A 338 -6.01 -20.18 -24.43
N VAL A 339 -5.46 -20.56 -25.58
CA VAL A 339 -5.07 -19.61 -26.61
C VAL A 339 -6.30 -19.04 -27.30
N GLY A 340 -6.55 -17.75 -27.09
CA GLY A 340 -7.48 -16.93 -27.84
C GLY A 340 -6.76 -16.05 -28.85
N ASP A 341 -7.51 -15.21 -29.56
CA ASP A 341 -6.93 -14.18 -30.45
C ASP A 341 -6.12 -13.19 -29.58
N ASN A 342 -4.88 -12.92 -30.00
CA ASN A 342 -3.96 -11.96 -29.33
C ASN A 342 -3.34 -12.35 -27.99
N VAL A 343 -3.26 -13.63 -27.66
CA VAL A 343 -2.48 -14.08 -26.49
C VAL A 343 -0.98 -13.80 -26.67
N ARG A 344 -0.34 -13.25 -25.67
CA ARG A 344 1.10 -12.97 -25.63
C ARG A 344 1.70 -13.46 -24.32
N ALA A 345 2.90 -14.03 -24.39
CA ALA A 345 3.76 -14.17 -23.21
C ALA A 345 4.69 -12.97 -23.12
N PHE A 346 4.95 -12.49 -21.93
CA PHE A 346 5.92 -11.41 -21.74
C PHE A 346 6.79 -11.66 -20.52
N VAL A 347 7.95 -11.01 -20.53
CA VAL A 347 8.85 -10.92 -19.38
C VAL A 347 9.51 -9.55 -19.38
N SER A 348 9.52 -8.88 -18.24
CA SER A 348 10.29 -7.66 -18.05
C SER A 348 11.69 -8.03 -17.56
N VAL A 349 12.73 -7.57 -18.28
CA VAL A 349 14.11 -7.86 -17.97
C VAL A 349 14.94 -6.60 -17.83
N HIS A 350 15.87 -6.61 -16.90
CA HIS A 350 16.93 -5.60 -16.77
C HIS A 350 18.27 -6.29 -17.04
N LEU A 351 19.01 -5.81 -18.02
CA LEU A 351 20.32 -6.38 -18.39
C LEU A 351 21.43 -5.67 -17.62
N ASP A 352 22.29 -6.47 -16.95
CA ASP A 352 23.44 -5.94 -16.26
C ASP A 352 24.35 -5.18 -17.25
N PRO A 353 24.64 -3.89 -17.02
CA PRO A 353 25.46 -3.08 -17.94
C PRO A 353 26.92 -3.50 -17.99
N VAL A 354 27.42 -4.20 -16.96
CA VAL A 354 28.83 -4.63 -16.84
C VAL A 354 29.02 -6.05 -17.40
N HIS A 355 28.05 -6.93 -17.18
CA HIS A 355 28.11 -8.33 -17.58
C HIS A 355 26.79 -8.76 -18.26
N PRO A 356 26.42 -8.18 -19.41
CA PRO A 356 25.17 -8.54 -20.09
C PRO A 356 25.20 -10.01 -20.55
N PRO A 357 24.05 -10.69 -20.59
CA PRO A 357 23.98 -12.02 -21.18
C PRO A 357 24.27 -11.98 -22.69
N ARG A 358 24.66 -13.11 -23.26
CA ARG A 358 24.84 -13.25 -24.71
C ARG A 358 23.52 -13.41 -25.46
N ALA A 359 22.56 -14.07 -24.81
CA ALA A 359 21.22 -14.27 -25.32
C ALA A 359 20.22 -14.54 -24.20
N ILE A 360 18.95 -14.19 -24.44
CA ILE A 360 17.81 -14.51 -23.59
C ILE A 360 16.74 -15.16 -24.46
N SER A 361 16.06 -16.20 -23.94
CA SER A 361 14.96 -16.85 -24.63
C SER A 361 13.69 -16.92 -23.79
N LEU A 362 12.54 -16.81 -24.46
CA LEU A 362 11.21 -17.00 -23.92
C LEU A 362 10.48 -18.10 -24.68
N GLU A 363 9.87 -19.03 -23.98
CA GLU A 363 9.18 -20.19 -24.57
C GLU A 363 7.82 -20.40 -23.93
N PHE A 364 6.84 -20.85 -24.76
CA PHE A 364 5.62 -21.50 -24.25
C PHE A 364 5.85 -22.98 -23.99
N ILE A 365 5.33 -23.49 -22.88
CA ILE A 365 5.36 -24.91 -22.55
C ILE A 365 4.04 -25.54 -22.96
N SER A 366 4.10 -26.51 -23.89
CA SER A 366 2.97 -27.37 -24.23
C SER A 366 3.39 -28.84 -24.17
N GLN A 367 2.41 -29.75 -24.20
CA GLN A 367 2.68 -31.18 -24.22
C GLN A 367 3.22 -31.68 -25.58
N GLU A 368 2.96 -30.95 -26.66
CA GLU A 368 3.23 -31.44 -28.03
C GLU A 368 4.39 -30.72 -28.72
N LYS A 369 4.61 -29.43 -28.46
CA LYS A 369 5.61 -28.63 -29.17
C LYS A 369 6.03 -27.39 -28.38
N THR A 370 7.32 -27.04 -28.43
CA THR A 370 7.88 -25.87 -27.76
C THR A 370 8.45 -24.93 -28.78
N PHE A 371 7.97 -23.68 -28.82
CA PHE A 371 8.52 -22.59 -29.62
C PHE A 371 9.28 -21.62 -28.74
N ARG A 372 10.47 -21.23 -29.21
CA ARG A 372 11.40 -20.38 -28.48
C ARG A 372 11.69 -19.12 -29.29
N LYS A 373 11.47 -17.95 -28.68
CA LYS A 373 11.93 -16.68 -29.21
C LYS A 373 13.21 -16.26 -28.51
N VAL A 374 14.24 -15.88 -29.27
CA VAL A 374 15.58 -15.59 -28.76
C VAL A 374 15.99 -14.18 -29.15
N TRP A 375 16.46 -13.41 -28.17
CA TRP A 375 17.12 -12.12 -28.33
C TRP A 375 18.61 -12.29 -28.10
N GLY A 376 19.47 -11.76 -28.99
CA GLY A 376 20.93 -11.87 -28.96
C GLY A 376 21.46 -13.02 -29.76
N ASP A 377 22.47 -13.72 -29.28
CA ASP A 377 23.11 -14.83 -29.99
C ASP A 377 22.21 -16.08 -30.01
N ALA A 378 21.39 -16.24 -31.05
CA ALA A 378 20.48 -17.37 -31.21
C ALA A 378 21.22 -18.71 -31.18
N ALA A 379 22.49 -18.76 -31.64
CA ALA A 379 23.28 -19.98 -31.63
C ALA A 379 23.61 -20.50 -30.24
N ALA A 380 23.46 -19.65 -29.20
CA ALA A 380 23.65 -20.05 -27.81
C ALA A 380 22.62 -21.08 -27.32
N PHE A 381 21.47 -21.20 -28.00
CA PHE A 381 20.38 -22.12 -27.66
C PHE A 381 20.06 -23.17 -28.68
N THR A 382 20.81 -23.27 -29.77
CA THR A 382 20.49 -24.14 -30.92
C THR A 382 20.78 -25.64 -30.71
N ALA A 383 21.32 -26.02 -29.54
CA ALA A 383 21.71 -27.41 -29.28
C ALA A 383 20.54 -28.39 -29.15
N GLU A 384 19.30 -27.92 -28.95
CA GLU A 384 18.15 -28.79 -28.65
C GLU A 384 17.14 -28.97 -29.79
N SER A 385 16.92 -28.04 -30.71
CA SER A 385 16.10 -28.15 -31.90
C SER A 385 16.13 -26.87 -32.76
N PRO A 386 16.91 -26.80 -33.84
CA PRO A 386 17.06 -25.57 -34.62
C PRO A 386 15.79 -25.11 -35.36
N GLN A 387 14.80 -25.98 -35.50
CA GLN A 387 13.59 -25.71 -36.31
C GLN A 387 12.52 -24.92 -35.57
N ASP A 388 12.62 -24.78 -34.26
CA ASP A 388 11.61 -24.16 -33.42
C ASP A 388 12.12 -22.85 -32.78
N VAL A 389 13.24 -22.30 -33.24
CA VAL A 389 13.83 -21.05 -32.74
C VAL A 389 13.43 -19.88 -33.64
N ILE A 390 12.84 -18.87 -33.03
CA ILE A 390 12.51 -17.58 -33.66
C ILE A 390 13.58 -16.57 -33.25
N ASP A 391 14.34 -16.06 -34.21
CA ASP A 391 15.30 -15.00 -34.00
C ASP A 391 14.56 -13.66 -33.84
N ALA A 392 14.67 -13.06 -32.66
CA ALA A 392 14.02 -11.78 -32.32
C ALA A 392 14.95 -10.56 -32.55
N GLY A 393 16.19 -10.81 -33.01
CA GLY A 393 17.18 -9.75 -33.18
C GLY A 393 18.05 -9.49 -31.98
N PRO A 394 18.65 -8.30 -31.88
CA PRO A 394 19.60 -7.99 -30.79
C PRO A 394 18.95 -7.96 -29.41
N LEU A 395 19.79 -8.13 -28.39
CA LEU A 395 19.37 -7.88 -27.01
C LEU A 395 18.91 -6.43 -26.83
N PRO A 396 17.96 -6.18 -25.89
CA PRO A 396 17.60 -4.82 -25.49
C PRO A 396 18.79 -4.02 -24.96
N SER A 397 18.62 -2.71 -24.79
CA SER A 397 19.60 -1.83 -24.17
C SER A 397 19.95 -2.30 -22.75
N VAL A 398 21.24 -2.29 -22.42
CA VAL A 398 21.72 -2.64 -21.09
C VAL A 398 21.46 -1.48 -20.11
N GLY A 399 21.24 -1.79 -18.84
CA GLY A 399 21.02 -0.80 -17.78
C GLY A 399 19.60 -0.20 -17.74
N GLU A 400 18.70 -0.65 -18.63
CA GLU A 400 17.29 -0.24 -18.67
C GLU A 400 16.40 -1.47 -18.66
N TYR A 401 15.14 -1.28 -18.24
CA TYR A 401 14.14 -2.33 -18.35
C TYR A 401 13.59 -2.44 -19.77
N ALA A 402 13.48 -3.67 -20.24
CA ALA A 402 12.83 -3.98 -21.49
C ALA A 402 11.80 -5.10 -21.31
N VAL A 403 10.71 -5.02 -22.03
CA VAL A 403 9.70 -6.07 -22.10
C VAL A 403 9.98 -6.94 -23.31
N LEU A 404 10.26 -8.22 -23.06
CA LEU A 404 10.39 -9.24 -24.11
C LEU A 404 9.05 -9.92 -24.30
N GLU A 405 8.54 -9.99 -25.51
CA GLU A 405 7.23 -10.57 -25.81
C GLU A 405 7.33 -11.68 -26.86
N LEU A 406 6.51 -12.74 -26.67
CA LEU A 406 6.26 -13.80 -27.63
C LEU A 406 4.75 -13.91 -27.85
N THR A 407 4.28 -13.62 -29.05
CA THR A 407 2.86 -13.75 -29.39
C THR A 407 2.49 -15.19 -29.69
N ALA A 408 1.24 -15.57 -29.48
CA ALA A 408 0.73 -16.88 -29.84
C ALA A 408 0.93 -17.19 -31.33
N ALA A 409 0.75 -16.18 -32.20
CA ALA A 409 0.96 -16.31 -33.63
C ALA A 409 2.42 -16.59 -33.97
N GLU A 410 3.38 -15.88 -33.37
CA GLU A 410 4.82 -16.14 -33.57
C GLU A 410 5.22 -17.53 -33.05
N ALA A 411 4.64 -17.95 -31.91
CA ALA A 411 4.87 -19.26 -31.34
C ALA A 411 4.18 -20.39 -32.13
N GLY A 412 3.40 -20.07 -33.17
CA GLY A 412 2.65 -21.07 -33.94
C GLY A 412 1.61 -21.82 -33.12
N LEU A 413 1.08 -21.18 -32.08
CA LEU A 413 0.11 -21.77 -31.15
C LEU A 413 -1.26 -21.87 -31.81
N GLU A 414 -1.91 -23.01 -31.66
CA GLU A 414 -3.24 -23.23 -32.21
C GLU A 414 -4.33 -22.69 -31.31
N GLN A 415 -5.30 -21.98 -31.89
CA GLN A 415 -6.45 -21.42 -31.17
C GLN A 415 -7.23 -22.53 -30.48
N GLY A 416 -7.61 -22.30 -29.20
CA GLY A 416 -8.35 -23.26 -28.40
C GLY A 416 -7.51 -24.34 -27.71
N LYS A 417 -6.19 -24.39 -27.95
CA LYS A 417 -5.29 -25.31 -27.23
C LYS A 417 -4.84 -24.73 -25.89
N GLU A 418 -4.52 -25.62 -24.98
CA GLU A 418 -4.12 -25.35 -23.61
C GLU A 418 -2.59 -25.39 -23.44
N TYR A 419 -2.06 -24.36 -22.76
CA TYR A 419 -0.64 -24.26 -22.43
C TYR A 419 -0.47 -24.20 -20.91
N THR A 420 0.54 -24.90 -20.42
CA THR A 420 0.69 -25.13 -18.98
C THR A 420 1.76 -24.26 -18.35
N GLY A 421 2.47 -23.44 -19.11
CA GLY A 421 3.49 -22.56 -18.53
C GLY A 421 4.37 -21.84 -19.53
N LEU A 422 5.29 -21.07 -18.98
CA LEU A 422 6.34 -20.34 -19.69
C LEU A 422 7.71 -20.77 -19.22
N ARG A 423 8.69 -20.63 -20.10
CA ARG A 423 10.09 -20.92 -19.79
C ARG A 423 10.96 -19.73 -20.18
N LEU A 424 11.80 -19.30 -19.25
CA LEU A 424 12.82 -18.29 -19.46
C LEU A 424 14.21 -18.92 -19.35
N ALA A 425 15.10 -18.62 -20.28
CA ALA A 425 16.49 -19.04 -20.21
C ALA A 425 17.42 -17.89 -20.63
N GLN A 426 18.65 -17.91 -20.13
CA GLN A 426 19.72 -17.01 -20.58
C GLN A 426 21.00 -17.75 -20.82
N SER A 427 21.89 -17.16 -21.63
CA SER A 427 23.24 -17.68 -21.90
C SER A 427 24.27 -16.62 -21.57
N GLY A 428 25.13 -16.90 -20.58
CA GLY A 428 26.19 -16.01 -20.10
C GLY A 428 25.69 -14.77 -19.37
N GLY A 429 26.57 -14.00 -18.76
CA GLY A 429 26.29 -12.71 -18.13
C GLY A 429 25.31 -12.70 -16.98
N ARG A 430 24.65 -11.55 -16.76
CA ARG A 430 23.64 -11.34 -15.72
C ARG A 430 22.42 -10.65 -16.29
N ALA A 431 21.24 -11.07 -15.87
CA ALA A 431 19.97 -10.38 -16.05
C ALA A 431 19.17 -10.43 -14.75
N GLY A 432 18.40 -9.40 -14.46
CA GLY A 432 17.62 -9.32 -13.26
C GLY A 432 16.31 -8.55 -13.46
N GLY A 433 15.43 -8.58 -12.47
CA GLY A 433 14.16 -7.85 -12.44
C GLY A 433 13.11 -8.47 -13.36
N ILE A 434 12.30 -9.39 -12.83
CA ILE A 434 11.40 -10.16 -13.69
C ILE A 434 9.99 -10.11 -13.16
N THR A 435 9.13 -9.40 -13.88
CA THR A 435 7.68 -9.56 -13.85
C THR A 435 7.24 -10.23 -15.15
N TRP A 436 6.42 -11.26 -15.11
CA TRP A 436 6.04 -12.01 -16.29
C TRP A 436 4.71 -12.75 -16.16
N GLY A 437 4.06 -12.95 -17.29
CA GLY A 437 2.77 -13.61 -17.37
C GLY A 437 2.20 -13.59 -18.79
N PRO A 438 1.07 -14.27 -19.03
CA PRO A 438 0.31 -14.13 -20.25
C PRO A 438 -0.54 -12.87 -20.22
N ARG A 439 -0.66 -12.21 -21.36
CA ARG A 439 -1.69 -11.20 -21.64
C ARG A 439 -2.80 -11.87 -22.43
N THR A 440 -4.00 -11.92 -21.90
CA THR A 440 -5.18 -12.41 -22.60
C THR A 440 -6.24 -11.31 -22.67
N PRO A 441 -7.04 -11.23 -23.73
CA PRO A 441 -8.25 -10.41 -23.70
C PRO A 441 -9.19 -10.90 -22.60
N ALA A 442 -9.82 -9.97 -21.88
CA ALA A 442 -10.81 -10.31 -20.86
C ALA A 442 -12.00 -11.05 -21.50
N PRO A 443 -12.53 -12.12 -20.91
CA PRO A 443 -13.78 -12.66 -21.33
C PRO A 443 -14.88 -11.61 -21.13
N VAL A 444 -15.64 -11.36 -22.15
CA VAL A 444 -16.85 -10.51 -22.10
C VAL A 444 -17.84 -11.24 -21.19
N GLN A 445 -18.19 -10.64 -20.05
CA GLN A 445 -19.33 -11.06 -19.24
C GLN A 445 -20.56 -10.25 -19.60
#